data_9df545b77294d98920dc1750a8f5b5f0
#
_entry.id   9df545b77294d98920dc1750a8f5b5f0
#
_cell.length_a   1.000
_cell.length_b   1.000
_cell.length_c   1.000
_cell.angle_alpha   90.00
_cell.angle_beta   90.00
_cell.angle_gamma   90.00
#
_symmetry.space_group_name_H-M   'P 1'
#
loop_
_entity.id
_entity.type
_entity.pdbx_description
1 polymer ?
#
loop_
_entity_poly.entity_id
_entity_poly.type
_entity_poly.pdbx_seq_one_letter_code
_entity_poly.pdbx_strand_id
1 'polypeptide(L)'
;MDHLTKEQIQSRVRLEGKLPSLLGVFDLYVKGLGGNFEVSIALGNNTSIDLSDRTVQTINEIASLTEDHYKHIQRLMFDDAMRFKEDSAWGDSTPPPKPAPTNWLRRLFAGPSQFRFVELALDDPRHPLFGINTPEDIHARIKWEGFYVDDDQETAERIAFLTCYPAWEQEHGREIAIRNGVPVGISEIQLNPYYYVEGEPSPTLEPQSESI
;
A
#
# COMPACT_ATOMS: atom_id res chain seq x y z
N MET A 1 2.28 -25.93 3.51
CA MET A 1 0.94 -25.59 2.97
C MET A 1 0.80 -26.32 1.65
N ASP A 2 -0.31 -26.99 1.38
CA ASP A 2 -0.50 -27.64 0.09
C ASP A 2 -0.66 -26.58 -1.00
N HIS A 3 0.02 -26.75 -2.12
CA HIS A 3 -0.11 -25.87 -3.26
C HIS A 3 -1.56 -25.90 -3.77
N LEU A 4 -2.14 -24.72 -3.99
CA LEU A 4 -3.46 -24.60 -4.58
C LEU A 4 -3.35 -24.91 -6.08
N THR A 5 -4.25 -25.77 -6.58
CA THR A 5 -4.33 -26.01 -8.03
C THR A 5 -5.11 -24.88 -8.72
N LYS A 6 -4.95 -24.78 -10.04
CA LYS A 6 -5.67 -23.81 -10.88
C LYS A 6 -7.19 -23.91 -10.64
N GLU A 7 -7.73 -25.12 -10.66
CA GLU A 7 -9.16 -25.38 -10.46
C GLU A 7 -9.64 -24.99 -9.07
N GLN A 8 -8.81 -25.20 -8.04
CA GLN A 8 -9.12 -24.78 -6.67
C GLN A 8 -9.20 -23.27 -6.54
N ILE A 9 -8.28 -22.53 -7.20
CA ILE A 9 -8.32 -21.08 -7.20
C ILE A 9 -9.54 -20.59 -7.99
N GLN A 10 -9.71 -21.06 -9.23
CA GLN A 10 -10.81 -20.66 -10.10
C GLN A 10 -12.19 -20.89 -9.47
N SER A 11 -12.37 -22.00 -8.71
CA SER A 11 -13.63 -22.30 -8.03
C SER A 11 -13.98 -21.33 -6.90
N ARG A 12 -13.03 -20.55 -6.41
CA ARG A 12 -13.22 -19.55 -5.34
C ARG A 12 -13.35 -18.13 -5.85
N VAL A 13 -12.91 -17.88 -7.10
CA VAL A 13 -12.89 -16.54 -7.69
C VAL A 13 -14.30 -16.05 -7.98
N ARG A 14 -14.63 -14.86 -7.53
CA ARG A 14 -15.82 -14.08 -7.91
C ARG A 14 -15.40 -13.03 -8.92
N LEU A 15 -16.26 -12.73 -9.89
CA LEU A 15 -16.01 -11.64 -10.84
C LEU A 15 -16.60 -10.34 -10.29
N GLU A 16 -15.79 -9.30 -10.25
CA GLU A 16 -16.20 -7.97 -9.82
C GLU A 16 -15.81 -6.90 -10.86
N GLY A 17 -16.59 -5.85 -10.95
CA GLY A 17 -16.34 -4.76 -11.90
C GLY A 17 -17.00 -4.96 -13.27
N LYS A 18 -16.51 -4.20 -14.24
CA LYS A 18 -16.98 -4.21 -15.65
C LYS A 18 -15.76 -4.06 -16.56
N LEU A 19 -15.87 -4.61 -17.78
CA LEU A 19 -14.82 -4.39 -18.79
C LEU A 19 -14.57 -2.91 -19.04
N PRO A 20 -13.30 -2.48 -19.21
CA PRO A 20 -12.08 -3.28 -19.27
C PRO A 20 -11.46 -3.62 -17.90
N SER A 21 -12.04 -3.21 -16.79
CA SER A 21 -11.48 -3.36 -15.43
C SER A 21 -12.18 -4.52 -14.68
N LEU A 22 -12.28 -5.69 -15.32
CA LEU A 22 -12.84 -6.87 -14.68
C LEU A 22 -11.78 -7.49 -13.75
N LEU A 23 -12.17 -7.71 -12.49
CA LEU A 23 -11.33 -8.35 -11.48
C LEU A 23 -11.89 -9.73 -11.12
N GLY A 24 -10.99 -10.69 -10.96
CA GLY A 24 -11.29 -11.92 -10.24
C GLY A 24 -10.88 -11.76 -8.77
N VAL A 25 -11.82 -11.94 -7.85
CA VAL A 25 -11.60 -11.67 -6.43
C VAL A 25 -11.87 -12.91 -5.59
N PHE A 26 -10.99 -13.23 -4.64
CA PHE A 26 -11.19 -14.31 -3.67
C PHE A 26 -10.39 -14.09 -2.39
N ASP A 27 -10.80 -14.78 -1.32
CA ASP A 27 -10.10 -14.73 -0.02
C ASP A 27 -9.01 -15.80 0.07
N LEU A 28 -7.81 -15.40 0.50
CA LEU A 28 -6.65 -16.24 0.71
C LEU A 28 -6.13 -16.11 2.14
N TYR A 29 -6.00 -17.22 2.86
CA TYR A 29 -5.32 -17.22 4.13
C TYR A 29 -3.80 -17.21 3.95
N VAL A 30 -3.13 -16.18 4.46
CA VAL A 30 -1.68 -16.02 4.39
C VAL A 30 -1.09 -16.23 5.78
N LYS A 31 -0.49 -17.41 6.00
CA LYS A 31 -0.02 -17.83 7.33
C LYS A 31 1.01 -16.85 7.92
N GLY A 32 1.95 -16.38 7.11
CA GLY A 32 3.01 -15.48 7.58
C GLY A 32 2.50 -14.12 8.03
N LEU A 33 1.34 -13.69 7.54
CA LEU A 33 0.68 -12.44 7.94
C LEU A 33 -0.43 -12.68 8.98
N GLY A 34 -0.75 -13.93 9.27
CA GLY A 34 -1.70 -14.33 10.31
C GLY A 34 -3.17 -14.04 10.00
N GLY A 35 -3.56 -13.90 8.72
CA GLY A 35 -4.92 -13.50 8.37
C GLY A 35 -5.40 -13.93 6.99
N ASN A 36 -6.68 -13.68 6.74
CA ASN A 36 -7.27 -13.75 5.41
C ASN A 36 -7.12 -12.38 4.73
N PHE A 37 -6.71 -12.43 3.47
CA PHE A 37 -6.56 -11.27 2.61
C PHE A 37 -7.36 -11.48 1.34
N GLU A 38 -7.98 -10.42 0.87
CA GLU A 38 -8.55 -10.42 -0.46
C GLU A 38 -7.43 -10.43 -1.50
N VAL A 39 -7.55 -11.27 -2.51
CA VAL A 39 -6.68 -11.29 -3.68
C VAL A 39 -7.49 -10.84 -4.88
N SER A 40 -7.13 -9.70 -5.45
CA SER A 40 -7.69 -9.14 -6.66
C SER A 40 -6.79 -9.47 -7.84
N ILE A 41 -7.33 -10.14 -8.86
CA ILE A 41 -6.64 -10.53 -10.08
C ILE A 41 -7.17 -9.68 -11.23
N ALA A 42 -6.31 -8.88 -11.85
CA ALA A 42 -6.67 -8.18 -13.08
C ALA A 42 -6.73 -9.21 -14.24
N LEU A 43 -7.87 -9.38 -14.84
CA LEU A 43 -8.12 -10.34 -15.91
C LEU A 43 -7.95 -9.74 -17.31
N GLY A 44 -7.52 -8.48 -17.41
CA GLY A 44 -7.40 -7.77 -18.66
C GLY A 44 -8.71 -7.73 -19.44
N ASN A 45 -8.67 -8.14 -20.71
CA ASN A 45 -9.84 -8.20 -21.57
C ASN A 45 -10.57 -9.57 -21.50
N ASN A 46 -10.15 -10.47 -20.64
CA ASN A 46 -10.76 -11.78 -20.49
C ASN A 46 -12.10 -11.70 -19.77
N THR A 47 -13.12 -12.31 -20.34
CA THR A 47 -14.46 -12.42 -19.72
C THR A 47 -14.64 -13.74 -18.98
N SER A 48 -13.64 -14.61 -19.01
CA SER A 48 -13.64 -15.93 -18.35
C SER A 48 -12.50 -16.00 -17.33
N ILE A 49 -12.74 -16.73 -16.25
CA ILE A 49 -11.72 -17.02 -15.23
C ILE A 49 -10.83 -18.17 -15.76
N ASP A 50 -9.96 -17.87 -16.74
CA ASP A 50 -8.94 -18.80 -17.18
C ASP A 50 -7.55 -18.23 -16.83
N LEU A 51 -7.16 -18.47 -15.58
CA LEU A 51 -5.90 -17.95 -15.03
C LEU A 51 -4.70 -18.57 -15.71
N SER A 52 -3.67 -17.76 -15.94
CA SER A 52 -2.37 -18.26 -16.40
C SER A 52 -1.69 -19.10 -15.32
N ASP A 53 -0.82 -20.02 -15.71
CA ASP A 53 0.01 -20.80 -14.77
C ASP A 53 0.90 -19.89 -13.92
N ARG A 54 1.29 -18.76 -14.49
CA ARG A 54 2.06 -17.71 -13.82
C ARG A 54 1.27 -17.12 -12.65
N THR A 55 0.02 -16.75 -12.87
CA THR A 55 -0.86 -16.21 -11.81
C THR A 55 -1.11 -17.25 -10.71
N VAL A 56 -1.35 -18.50 -11.08
CA VAL A 56 -1.48 -19.60 -10.11
C VAL A 56 -0.21 -19.75 -9.26
N GLN A 57 0.97 -19.66 -9.87
CA GLN A 57 2.23 -19.70 -9.14
C GLN A 57 2.39 -18.49 -8.22
N THR A 58 2.09 -17.27 -8.69
CA THR A 58 2.14 -16.03 -7.88
C THR A 58 1.24 -16.13 -6.66
N ILE A 59 0.01 -16.65 -6.81
CA ILE A 59 -0.93 -16.86 -5.70
C ILE A 59 -0.35 -17.86 -4.68
N ASN A 60 0.27 -18.94 -5.12
CA ASN A 60 0.94 -19.90 -4.25
C ASN A 60 2.14 -19.29 -3.51
N GLU A 61 2.87 -18.39 -4.13
CA GLU A 61 3.95 -17.65 -3.49
C GLU A 61 3.41 -16.70 -2.41
N ILE A 62 2.31 -15.99 -2.66
CA ILE A 62 1.62 -15.20 -1.65
C ILE A 62 1.17 -16.07 -0.47
N ALA A 63 0.52 -17.22 -0.75
CA ALA A 63 0.10 -18.17 0.28
C ALA A 63 1.26 -18.71 1.14
N SER A 64 2.45 -18.75 0.56
CA SER A 64 3.68 -19.27 1.18
C SER A 64 4.49 -18.23 1.94
N LEU A 65 4.04 -16.97 2.00
CA LEU A 65 4.71 -15.94 2.78
C LEU A 65 4.87 -16.39 4.24
N THR A 66 6.06 -16.17 4.77
CA THR A 66 6.47 -16.59 6.12
C THR A 66 6.43 -15.43 7.12
N GLU A 67 6.58 -15.72 8.40
CA GLU A 67 6.73 -14.72 9.45
C GLU A 67 7.97 -13.82 9.21
N ASP A 68 9.05 -14.35 8.63
CA ASP A 68 10.24 -13.55 8.32
C ASP A 68 9.97 -12.58 7.17
N HIS A 69 9.15 -12.97 6.18
CA HIS A 69 8.67 -12.04 5.15
C HIS A 69 7.81 -10.93 5.78
N TYR A 70 6.96 -11.26 6.74
CA TYR A 70 6.18 -10.25 7.47
C TYR A 70 7.07 -9.28 8.25
N LYS A 71 8.09 -9.77 8.96
CA LYS A 71 9.07 -8.91 9.64
C LYS A 71 9.80 -7.99 8.66
N HIS A 72 10.09 -8.48 7.44
CA HIS A 72 10.68 -7.63 6.41
C HIS A 72 9.70 -6.55 5.93
N ILE A 73 8.43 -6.90 5.69
CA ILE A 73 7.37 -5.93 5.38
C ILE A 73 7.26 -4.87 6.49
N GLN A 74 7.28 -5.26 7.76
CA GLN A 74 7.25 -4.33 8.89
C GLN A 74 8.42 -3.35 8.86
N ARG A 75 9.64 -3.81 8.49
CA ARG A 75 10.81 -2.93 8.35
C ARG A 75 10.64 -1.94 7.20
N LEU A 76 10.21 -2.39 6.02
CA LEU A 76 9.94 -1.51 4.89
C LEU A 76 8.95 -0.40 5.27
N MET A 77 7.85 -0.76 5.93
CA MET A 77 6.84 0.17 6.40
C MET A 77 7.36 1.11 7.48
N PHE A 78 8.22 0.61 8.39
CA PHE A 78 8.84 1.44 9.42
C PHE A 78 9.79 2.46 8.81
N ASP A 79 10.61 2.07 7.85
CA ASP A 79 11.53 2.96 7.15
C ASP A 79 10.76 4.04 6.38
N ASP A 80 9.61 3.70 5.74
CA ASP A 80 8.71 4.67 5.11
C ASP A 80 8.12 5.66 6.13
N ALA A 81 7.65 5.17 7.28
CA ALA A 81 7.16 6.02 8.36
C ALA A 81 8.23 6.98 8.91
N MET A 82 9.47 6.51 9.01
CA MET A 82 10.58 7.36 9.48
C MET A 82 10.97 8.42 8.45
N ARG A 83 10.93 8.11 7.16
CA ARG A 83 11.11 9.13 6.09
C ARG A 83 10.01 10.17 6.17
N PHE A 84 8.74 9.77 6.27
CA PHE A 84 7.64 10.70 6.44
C PHE A 84 7.82 11.61 7.67
N LYS A 85 8.35 11.07 8.76
CA LYS A 85 8.67 11.84 9.97
C LYS A 85 9.76 12.88 9.73
N GLU A 86 10.81 12.52 8.99
CA GLU A 86 11.92 13.43 8.64
C GLU A 86 11.41 14.54 7.73
N ASP A 87 10.64 14.21 6.70
CA ASP A 87 10.06 15.18 5.77
C ASP A 87 9.09 16.14 6.46
N SER A 88 8.29 15.66 7.41
CA SER A 88 7.40 16.49 8.21
C SER A 88 8.16 17.44 9.17
N ALA A 89 9.32 17.01 9.68
CA ALA A 89 10.13 17.84 10.55
C ALA A 89 10.78 19.05 9.83
N TRP A 90 10.96 18.97 8.50
CA TRP A 90 11.46 20.09 7.69
C TRP A 90 10.41 21.19 7.48
N GLY A 91 9.12 20.88 7.58
CA GLY A 91 8.01 21.85 7.53
C GLY A 91 7.88 22.76 8.76
N ASP A 92 8.48 22.36 9.88
CA ASP A 92 8.32 23.01 11.21
C ASP A 92 9.14 24.31 11.39
N SER A 93 9.85 24.79 10.37
CA SER A 93 10.66 26.01 10.47
C SER A 93 9.86 27.33 10.29
N THR A 94 8.58 27.27 9.96
CA THR A 94 7.72 28.46 9.94
C THR A 94 6.92 28.57 11.26
N PRO A 95 7.15 29.65 12.04
CA PRO A 95 6.37 29.85 13.27
C PRO A 95 4.87 29.88 12.92
N PRO A 96 4.02 29.25 13.73
CA PRO A 96 2.59 29.21 13.47
C PRO A 96 2.07 30.64 13.24
N PRO A 97 1.24 30.88 12.21
CA PRO A 97 0.70 32.19 11.95
C PRO A 97 -0.03 32.69 13.19
N LYS A 98 0.33 33.89 13.65
CA LYS A 98 -0.31 34.53 14.80
C LYS A 98 -1.83 34.40 14.63
N PRO A 99 -2.55 33.96 15.67
CA PRO A 99 -4.00 33.83 15.58
C PRO A 99 -4.61 35.16 15.11
N ALA A 100 -5.31 35.12 13.98
CA ALA A 100 -5.98 36.29 13.45
C ALA A 100 -6.98 36.82 14.52
N PRO A 101 -7.08 38.15 14.74
CA PRO A 101 -7.98 38.71 15.71
C PRO A 101 -9.39 38.18 15.42
N THR A 102 -10.01 37.62 16.47
CA THR A 102 -11.35 37.02 16.42
C THR A 102 -12.39 38.09 16.22
N ASN A 103 -12.56 38.54 14.99
CA ASN A 103 -13.68 39.43 14.65
C ASN A 103 -14.87 38.53 14.29
N TRP A 104 -15.87 38.46 15.18
CA TRP A 104 -17.07 37.63 15.08
C TRP A 104 -17.83 37.84 13.75
N LEU A 105 -17.78 39.06 13.19
CA LEU A 105 -18.40 39.41 11.90
C LEU A 105 -17.76 38.66 10.70
N ARG A 106 -16.48 38.34 10.74
CA ARG A 106 -15.83 37.51 9.68
C ARG A 106 -16.30 36.05 9.67
N ARG A 107 -16.80 35.52 10.79
CA ARG A 107 -17.34 34.13 10.83
C ARG A 107 -18.66 34.00 10.08
N LEU A 108 -19.44 35.06 9.92
CA LEU A 108 -20.73 35.03 9.20
C LEU A 108 -20.55 35.04 7.66
N PHE A 109 -19.42 35.51 7.17
CA PHE A 109 -19.11 35.63 5.74
C PHE A 109 -17.94 34.74 5.29
N ALA A 110 -17.36 33.94 6.18
CA ALA A 110 -16.42 32.92 5.81
C ALA A 110 -17.18 31.80 5.08
N GLY A 111 -16.98 31.69 3.77
CA GLY A 111 -17.40 30.53 2.99
C GLY A 111 -16.88 29.21 3.63
N PRO A 112 -17.27 28.04 3.08
CA PRO A 112 -16.98 26.74 3.69
C PRO A 112 -15.54 26.69 4.15
N SER A 113 -15.36 26.39 5.43
CA SER A 113 -14.10 26.45 6.17
C SER A 113 -12.96 25.88 5.33
N GLN A 114 -11.96 26.69 5.00
CA GLN A 114 -10.67 26.18 4.63
C GLN A 114 -10.29 25.18 5.72
N PHE A 115 -10.15 23.91 5.36
CA PHE A 115 -9.62 22.89 6.23
C PHE A 115 -8.27 23.40 6.72
N ARG A 116 -8.21 23.89 7.96
CA ARG A 116 -6.93 24.11 8.61
C ARG A 116 -6.39 22.73 8.89
N PHE A 117 -5.39 22.33 8.15
CA PHE A 117 -4.49 21.28 8.61
C PHE A 117 -3.92 21.79 9.94
N VAL A 118 -4.37 21.20 11.02
CA VAL A 118 -3.72 21.39 12.32
C VAL A 118 -2.51 20.47 12.25
N GLU A 119 -1.34 21.03 12.00
CA GLU A 119 -0.09 20.31 12.15
C GLU A 119 -0.02 19.81 13.61
N LEU A 120 -0.16 18.51 13.79
CA LEU A 120 -0.06 17.88 15.09
C LEU A 120 1.43 17.68 15.40
N ALA A 121 1.85 18.07 16.59
CA ALA A 121 3.19 17.77 17.05
C ALA A 121 3.40 16.25 17.15
N LEU A 122 4.61 15.75 16.90
CA LEU A 122 4.95 14.32 16.90
C LEU A 122 4.65 13.63 18.24
N ASP A 123 4.61 14.38 19.34
CA ASP A 123 4.25 13.91 20.68
C ASP A 123 2.74 13.96 20.97
N ASP A 124 1.92 14.50 20.05
CA ASP A 124 0.48 14.47 20.17
C ASP A 124 -0.05 13.04 19.91
N PRO A 125 -0.85 12.46 20.83
CA PRO A 125 -1.42 11.12 20.65
C PRO A 125 -2.26 10.94 19.36
N ARG A 126 -2.72 12.05 18.77
CA ARG A 126 -3.48 12.05 17.50
C ARG A 126 -2.58 12.05 16.27
N HIS A 127 -1.26 12.29 16.44
CA HIS A 127 -0.34 12.28 15.32
C HIS A 127 -0.24 10.87 14.71
N PRO A 128 -0.27 10.72 13.38
CA PRO A 128 -0.21 9.42 12.71
C PRO A 128 0.98 8.54 13.11
N LEU A 129 2.11 9.17 13.43
CA LEU A 129 3.35 8.49 13.83
C LEU A 129 3.53 8.38 15.36
N PHE A 130 2.55 8.83 16.17
CA PHE A 130 2.65 8.74 17.62
C PHE A 130 2.81 7.28 18.08
N GLY A 131 3.83 7.03 18.88
CA GLY A 131 4.10 5.71 19.47
C GLY A 131 4.77 4.72 18.51
N ILE A 132 5.14 5.12 17.29
CA ILE A 132 5.94 4.28 16.38
C ILE A 132 7.41 4.47 16.72
N ASN A 133 8.02 3.47 17.38
CA ASN A 133 9.42 3.47 17.77
C ASN A 133 10.19 2.27 17.22
N THR A 134 9.48 1.18 16.89
CA THR A 134 10.03 -0.07 16.37
C THR A 134 9.21 -0.56 15.17
N PRO A 135 9.77 -1.45 14.32
CA PRO A 135 9.01 -2.04 13.22
C PRO A 135 7.73 -2.78 13.68
N GLU A 136 7.72 -3.33 14.90
CA GLU A 136 6.58 -4.05 15.44
C GLU A 136 5.39 -3.14 15.74
N ASP A 137 5.64 -1.86 16.06
CA ASP A 137 4.60 -0.86 16.37
C ASP A 137 3.75 -0.51 15.13
N ILE A 138 4.27 -0.79 13.93
CA ILE A 138 3.65 -0.47 12.65
C ILE A 138 2.29 -1.15 12.47
N HIS A 139 2.15 -2.40 12.94
CA HIS A 139 0.97 -3.22 12.70
C HIS A 139 -0.35 -2.52 13.10
N ALA A 140 -0.35 -1.82 14.22
CA ALA A 140 -1.54 -1.11 14.73
C ALA A 140 -1.88 0.17 13.94
N ARG A 141 -1.02 0.58 13.02
CA ARG A 141 -1.14 1.83 12.26
C ARG A 141 -1.40 1.61 10.76
N ILE A 142 -1.58 0.36 10.35
CA ILE A 142 -1.80 0.00 8.95
C ILE A 142 -3.18 -0.63 8.79
N LYS A 143 -3.95 -0.12 7.84
CA LYS A 143 -5.14 -0.78 7.32
C LYS A 143 -4.73 -1.54 6.06
N TRP A 144 -4.60 -2.84 6.17
CA TRP A 144 -4.37 -3.72 5.03
C TRP A 144 -5.62 -3.78 4.14
N GLU A 145 -5.44 -3.77 2.83
CA GLU A 145 -6.54 -4.00 1.87
C GLU A 145 -6.49 -5.41 1.32
N GLY A 146 -5.41 -5.78 0.64
CA GLY A 146 -5.31 -7.08 0.02
C GLY A 146 -4.14 -7.17 -0.94
N PHE A 147 -4.11 -8.25 -1.71
CA PHE A 147 -3.14 -8.47 -2.75
C PHE A 147 -3.71 -8.16 -4.12
N TYR A 148 -2.88 -7.60 -4.97
CA TYR A 148 -3.18 -7.39 -6.38
C TYR A 148 -2.21 -8.21 -7.23
N VAL A 149 -2.75 -8.93 -8.22
CA VAL A 149 -2.01 -9.75 -9.18
C VAL A 149 -2.51 -9.41 -10.58
N ASP A 150 -1.61 -9.20 -11.51
CA ASP A 150 -1.94 -8.97 -12.91
C ASP A 150 -1.72 -10.26 -13.71
N ASP A 151 -2.81 -10.81 -14.29
CA ASP A 151 -2.74 -12.05 -15.09
C ASP A 151 -2.07 -11.83 -16.45
N ASP A 152 -2.14 -10.61 -16.97
CA ASP A 152 -1.51 -10.21 -18.25
C ASP A 152 -0.07 -9.69 -18.09
N GLN A 153 0.54 -9.85 -16.91
CA GLN A 153 1.88 -9.33 -16.62
C GLN A 153 2.94 -9.92 -17.56
N GLU A 154 3.62 -9.06 -18.32
CA GLU A 154 4.63 -9.45 -19.31
C GLU A 154 6.08 -9.44 -18.79
N THR A 155 6.31 -9.10 -17.51
CA THR A 155 7.66 -9.09 -16.93
C THR A 155 8.25 -10.50 -16.81
N ALA A 156 9.58 -10.63 -16.82
CA ALA A 156 10.24 -11.93 -16.63
C ALA A 156 9.97 -12.51 -15.23
N GLU A 157 9.86 -11.65 -14.22
CA GLU A 157 9.63 -12.00 -12.82
C GLU A 157 8.16 -11.87 -12.46
N ARG A 158 7.69 -12.71 -11.54
CA ARG A 158 6.33 -12.65 -11.01
C ARG A 158 6.28 -11.59 -9.92
N ILE A 159 5.40 -10.61 -10.08
CA ILE A 159 5.23 -9.53 -9.13
C ILE A 159 3.77 -9.46 -8.68
N ALA A 160 3.57 -9.44 -7.39
CA ALA A 160 2.30 -9.13 -6.75
C ALA A 160 2.47 -7.91 -5.84
N PHE A 161 1.39 -7.23 -5.53
CA PHE A 161 1.38 -6.07 -4.65
C PHE A 161 0.51 -6.33 -3.44
N LEU A 162 1.05 -6.11 -2.25
CA LEU A 162 0.25 -6.01 -1.03
C LEU A 162 -0.06 -4.54 -0.77
N THR A 163 -1.34 -4.16 -0.87
CA THR A 163 -1.79 -2.77 -0.72
C THR A 163 -2.29 -2.47 0.68
N CYS A 164 -2.05 -1.25 1.12
CA CYS A 164 -2.47 -0.80 2.44
C CYS A 164 -2.61 0.74 2.52
N TYR A 165 -3.33 1.19 3.55
CA TYR A 165 -3.41 2.59 3.94
C TYR A 165 -2.80 2.76 5.34
N PRO A 166 -1.54 3.18 5.43
CA PRO A 166 -0.93 3.49 6.71
C PRO A 166 -1.46 4.83 7.26
N ALA A 167 -1.43 4.99 8.58
CA ALA A 167 -1.97 6.17 9.23
C ALA A 167 -1.30 7.48 8.79
N TRP A 168 -0.04 7.41 8.33
CA TRP A 168 0.75 8.58 7.88
C TRP A 168 0.58 8.89 6.39
N GLU A 169 -0.06 7.99 5.60
CA GLU A 169 -0.29 8.19 4.17
C GLU A 169 -1.64 7.58 3.76
N GLN A 170 -2.72 8.28 4.11
CA GLN A 170 -4.08 7.81 3.85
C GLN A 170 -4.63 8.24 2.49
N GLU A 171 -3.98 9.22 1.85
CA GLU A 171 -4.48 9.78 0.60
C GLU A 171 -4.10 8.88 -0.59
N HIS A 172 -2.84 8.50 -0.70
CA HIS A 172 -2.34 7.71 -1.83
C HIS A 172 -2.13 6.23 -1.49
N GLY A 173 -2.08 5.90 -0.18
CA GLY A 173 -1.77 4.55 0.27
C GLY A 173 -0.34 4.11 0.00
N ARG A 174 -0.07 2.83 0.26
CA ARG A 174 1.23 2.19 -0.01
C ARG A 174 1.02 0.82 -0.62
N GLU A 175 1.93 0.45 -1.51
CA GLU A 175 2.06 -0.91 -2.02
C GLU A 175 3.41 -1.49 -1.63
N ILE A 176 3.41 -2.75 -1.25
CA ILE A 176 4.61 -3.55 -1.04
C ILE A 176 4.71 -4.53 -2.20
N ALA A 177 5.75 -4.40 -3.01
CA ALA A 177 5.99 -5.32 -4.10
C ALA A 177 6.58 -6.64 -3.59
N ILE A 178 5.99 -7.74 -4.05
CA ILE A 178 6.42 -9.11 -3.75
C ILE A 178 6.86 -9.73 -5.07
N ARG A 179 8.17 -9.90 -5.22
CA ARG A 179 8.81 -10.45 -6.43
C ARG A 179 9.21 -11.89 -6.19
N ASN A 180 8.67 -12.82 -6.99
CA ASN A 180 8.92 -14.25 -6.86
C ASN A 180 8.73 -14.76 -5.42
N GLY A 181 7.69 -14.27 -4.73
CA GLY A 181 7.37 -14.65 -3.36
C GLY A 181 8.18 -13.92 -2.26
N VAL A 182 9.01 -12.93 -2.61
CA VAL A 182 9.84 -12.17 -1.66
C VAL A 182 9.45 -10.70 -1.67
N PRO A 183 9.14 -10.07 -0.52
CA PRO A 183 8.96 -8.61 -0.43
C PRO A 183 10.26 -7.90 -0.81
N VAL A 184 10.19 -6.92 -1.74
CA VAL A 184 11.40 -6.29 -2.30
C VAL A 184 11.40 -4.77 -2.19
N GLY A 185 10.25 -4.12 -2.00
CA GLY A 185 10.19 -2.66 -1.95
C GLY A 185 8.82 -2.14 -1.57
N ILE A 186 8.76 -0.83 -1.36
CA ILE A 186 7.55 -0.08 -1.03
C ILE A 186 7.47 1.20 -1.86
N SER A 187 6.28 1.55 -2.33
CA SER A 187 5.98 2.84 -2.98
C SER A 187 4.54 3.28 -2.73
N GLU A 188 4.14 4.42 -3.29
CA GLU A 188 2.73 4.77 -3.46
C GLU A 188 2.04 3.75 -4.37
N ILE A 189 0.73 3.56 -4.18
CA ILE A 189 -0.03 2.58 -4.97
C ILE A 189 -0.04 3.02 -6.45
N GLN A 190 0.63 2.27 -7.28
CA GLN A 190 0.69 2.44 -8.74
C GLN A 190 0.38 1.14 -9.47
N LEU A 191 0.57 0.00 -8.81
CA LEU A 191 0.37 -1.36 -9.33
C LEU A 191 1.16 -1.60 -10.64
N ASN A 192 2.35 -1.00 -10.73
CA ASN A 192 3.20 -1.10 -11.91
C ASN A 192 4.37 -2.06 -11.67
N PRO A 193 4.33 -3.28 -12.22
CA PRO A 193 5.35 -4.29 -11.99
C PRO A 193 6.73 -3.92 -12.54
N TYR A 194 6.79 -3.08 -13.57
CA TYR A 194 8.07 -2.71 -14.21
C TYR A 194 9.02 -1.94 -13.28
N TYR A 195 8.50 -1.29 -12.25
CA TYR A 195 9.35 -0.61 -11.25
C TYR A 195 10.15 -1.57 -10.35
N TYR A 196 9.80 -2.85 -10.33
CA TYR A 196 10.36 -3.82 -9.39
C TYR A 196 11.10 -4.98 -10.09
N VAL A 197 11.32 -4.86 -11.41
CA VAL A 197 12.09 -5.83 -12.17
C VAL A 197 13.58 -5.66 -11.87
N GLU A 198 14.33 -6.77 -11.80
CA GLU A 198 15.76 -6.75 -11.53
C GLU A 198 16.53 -5.97 -12.60
N GLY A 199 17.34 -5.01 -12.17
CA GLY A 199 18.11 -4.13 -13.07
C GLY A 199 17.46 -2.78 -13.38
N GLU A 200 16.17 -2.61 -13.10
CA GLU A 200 15.56 -1.28 -13.09
C GLU A 200 15.81 -0.60 -11.74
N PRO A 201 16.03 0.73 -11.71
CA PRO A 201 16.14 1.44 -10.45
C PRO A 201 14.82 1.25 -9.70
N SER A 202 14.90 0.61 -8.52
CA SER A 202 13.76 0.61 -7.59
C SER A 202 13.27 2.06 -7.48
N PRO A 203 11.96 2.36 -7.50
CA PRO A 203 11.47 3.68 -7.23
C PRO A 203 11.75 4.00 -5.76
N THR A 204 13.02 4.24 -5.45
CA THR A 204 13.38 5.01 -4.28
C THR A 204 12.70 6.33 -4.52
N LEU A 205 11.80 6.71 -3.61
CA LEU A 205 11.19 8.03 -3.58
C LEU A 205 12.29 9.07 -3.77
N GLU A 206 12.61 9.40 -5.02
CA GLU A 206 13.43 10.57 -5.28
C GLU A 206 12.57 11.75 -4.83
N PRO A 207 13.11 12.66 -4.02
CA PRO A 207 12.44 13.90 -3.72
C PRO A 207 12.11 14.53 -5.08
N GLN A 208 10.81 14.77 -5.34
CA GLN A 208 10.40 15.47 -6.54
C GLN A 208 11.20 16.76 -6.58
N SER A 209 12.17 16.86 -7.51
CA SER A 209 12.87 18.08 -7.75
C SER A 209 11.83 19.09 -8.23
N GLU A 210 11.51 20.04 -7.36
CA GLU A 210 10.68 21.19 -7.70
C GLU A 210 11.23 21.79 -8.99
N SER A 211 10.48 21.62 -10.07
CA SER A 211 10.69 22.43 -11.29
C SER A 211 10.17 23.82 -10.97
N ILE A 212 11.14 24.72 -10.81
CA ILE A 212 11.01 26.18 -10.70
C ILE A 212 10.30 26.77 -11.94
#